data_cff99559bb87efa9f454e52b84aa229d
#
_entry.id   cff99559bb87efa9f454e52b84aa229d
#
_cell.length_a   1.000
_cell.length_b   1.000
_cell.length_c   1.000
_cell.angle_alpha   90.00
_cell.angle_beta   90.00
_cell.angle_gamma   90.00
#
_symmetry.space_group_name_H-M   'P 1'
#
loop_
_entity.id
_entity.type
_entity.pdbx_description
1 polymer ?
#
loop_
_entity_poly.entity_id
_entity_poly.type
_entity_poly.pdbx_seq_one_letter_code
_entity_poly.pdbx_strand_id
1 'polypeptide(L)'
;MSALVLARLTLRAHRKRILALLAFAGVFLAAAATARLLVTDADGHVNADQLFLLGGYPAVSALLLMGWLLGRFPLIATLVLMAGFVSHDRAQGYTRLFAVRPTSPLRVYGTRFAVLAGVAFAICAVLMPTFDLIMLGTWAGPATLVLILAHVLVFGGLVALLSVLTRADAWIALLLAIAALVWDGLRNTGTLAVSPGVRDVVAFILPPQAALFRLEEAFGTLQPIPWDAFLYVAGYGVMLLVVAALALYRREI
;
A
#
# COMPACT_ATOMS: atom_id res chain seq x y z
N MET A 1 16.15 -13.55 22.10
CA MET A 1 15.03 -14.12 21.30
C MET A 1 15.45 -14.14 19.83
N SER A 2 15.29 -15.26 19.11
CA SER A 2 15.67 -15.33 17.70
C SER A 2 14.68 -14.55 16.80
N ALA A 3 15.15 -14.03 15.65
CA ALA A 3 14.30 -13.33 14.70
C ALA A 3 13.11 -14.18 14.21
N LEU A 4 13.32 -15.50 14.11
CA LEU A 4 12.30 -16.45 13.68
C LEU A 4 11.15 -16.57 14.70
N VAL A 5 11.44 -16.53 16.00
CA VAL A 5 10.43 -16.53 17.07
C VAL A 5 9.62 -15.24 17.03
N LEU A 6 10.28 -14.10 16.85
CA LEU A 6 9.63 -12.79 16.69
C LEU A 6 8.70 -12.78 15.46
N ALA A 7 9.16 -13.31 14.33
CA ALA A 7 8.37 -13.40 13.12
C ALA A 7 7.10 -14.24 13.33
N ARG A 8 7.22 -15.42 13.94
CA ARG A 8 6.06 -16.28 14.27
C ARG A 8 5.06 -15.59 15.20
N LEU A 9 5.54 -14.89 16.22
CA LEU A 9 4.68 -14.14 17.14
C LEU A 9 3.96 -13.01 16.43
N THR A 10 4.67 -12.26 15.55
CA THR A 10 4.08 -11.20 14.73
C THR A 10 2.96 -11.74 13.83
N LEU A 11 3.21 -12.83 13.12
CA LEU A 11 2.21 -13.46 12.26
C LEU A 11 0.97 -13.92 13.04
N ARG A 12 1.17 -14.54 14.21
CA ARG A 12 0.06 -14.94 15.09
C ARG A 12 -0.76 -13.75 15.58
N ALA A 13 -0.09 -12.68 16.01
CA ALA A 13 -0.76 -11.47 16.49
C ALA A 13 -1.60 -10.79 15.40
N HIS A 14 -1.15 -10.83 14.13
CA HIS A 14 -1.84 -10.20 13.00
C HIS A 14 -2.69 -11.17 12.18
N ARG A 15 -2.87 -12.42 12.62
CA ARG A 15 -3.59 -13.48 11.88
C ARG A 15 -4.97 -13.04 11.39
N LYS A 16 -5.76 -12.37 12.23
CA LYS A 16 -7.11 -11.91 11.85
C LYS A 16 -7.07 -10.91 10.68
N ARG A 17 -6.12 -9.97 10.69
CA ARG A 17 -5.93 -8.98 9.63
C ARG A 17 -5.45 -9.62 8.34
N ILE A 18 -4.51 -10.57 8.43
CA ILE A 18 -4.01 -11.34 7.29
C ILE A 18 -5.16 -12.14 6.66
N LEU A 19 -5.95 -12.85 7.47
CA LEU A 19 -7.10 -13.61 6.98
C LEU A 19 -8.17 -12.71 6.36
N ALA A 20 -8.43 -11.53 6.94
CA ALA A 20 -9.37 -10.56 6.37
C ALA A 20 -8.90 -10.04 4.99
N LEU A 21 -7.60 -9.75 4.84
CA LEU A 21 -7.04 -9.33 3.54
C LEU A 21 -7.06 -10.47 2.52
N LEU A 22 -6.76 -11.70 2.91
CA LEU A 22 -6.86 -12.86 2.02
C LEU A 22 -8.30 -13.14 1.61
N ALA A 23 -9.26 -13.02 2.52
CA ALA A 23 -10.68 -13.15 2.22
C ALA A 23 -11.13 -12.05 1.24
N PHE A 24 -10.73 -10.79 1.48
CA PHE A 24 -11.01 -9.69 0.58
C PHE A 24 -10.40 -9.94 -0.81
N ALA A 25 -9.13 -10.35 -0.88
CA ALA A 25 -8.46 -10.70 -2.13
C ALA A 25 -9.20 -11.82 -2.88
N GLY A 26 -9.63 -12.87 -2.18
CA GLY A 26 -10.40 -13.97 -2.75
C GLY A 26 -11.76 -13.52 -3.32
N VAL A 27 -12.51 -12.71 -2.57
CA VAL A 27 -13.77 -12.13 -3.05
C VAL A 27 -13.54 -11.22 -4.26
N PHE A 28 -12.48 -10.42 -4.24
CA PHE A 28 -12.12 -9.52 -5.33
C PHE A 28 -11.78 -10.30 -6.61
N LEU A 29 -10.98 -11.38 -6.51
CA LEU A 29 -10.65 -12.25 -7.65
C LEU A 29 -11.88 -13.01 -8.16
N ALA A 30 -12.75 -13.48 -7.28
CA ALA A 30 -14.01 -14.11 -7.69
C ALA A 30 -14.91 -13.13 -8.45
N ALA A 31 -15.02 -11.89 -7.96
CA ALA A 31 -15.77 -10.84 -8.66
C ALA A 31 -15.15 -10.52 -10.04
N ALA A 32 -13.82 -10.44 -10.13
CA ALA A 32 -13.11 -10.23 -11.40
C ALA A 32 -13.36 -11.38 -12.39
N ALA A 33 -13.27 -12.63 -11.94
CA ALA A 33 -13.54 -13.81 -12.76
C ALA A 33 -15.00 -13.83 -13.24
N THR A 34 -15.95 -13.51 -12.35
CA THR A 34 -17.37 -13.41 -12.72
C THR A 34 -17.60 -12.29 -13.74
N ALA A 35 -17.00 -11.11 -13.51
CA ALA A 35 -17.10 -9.99 -14.45
C ALA A 35 -16.58 -10.37 -15.84
N ARG A 36 -15.41 -11.05 -15.89
CA ARG A 36 -14.87 -11.54 -17.16
C ARG A 36 -15.83 -12.50 -17.87
N LEU A 37 -16.36 -13.49 -17.15
CA LEU A 37 -17.29 -14.48 -17.73
C LEU A 37 -18.58 -13.83 -18.27
N LEU A 38 -19.02 -12.72 -17.66
CA LEU A 38 -20.20 -11.98 -18.08
C LEU A 38 -19.95 -11.04 -19.26
N VAL A 39 -18.70 -10.63 -19.50
CA VAL A 39 -18.34 -9.60 -20.49
C VAL A 39 -17.66 -10.19 -21.72
N THR A 40 -17.13 -11.42 -21.63
CA THR A 40 -16.45 -12.08 -22.75
C THR A 40 -17.36 -13.10 -23.43
N ASP A 41 -17.25 -13.18 -24.77
CA ASP A 41 -17.88 -14.22 -25.58
C ASP A 41 -17.11 -15.56 -25.50
N ALA A 42 -17.60 -16.57 -26.25
CA ALA A 42 -16.98 -17.91 -26.29
C ALA A 42 -15.52 -17.90 -26.78
N ASP A 43 -15.14 -16.89 -27.56
CA ASP A 43 -13.79 -16.71 -28.11
C ASP A 43 -12.88 -15.87 -27.18
N GLY A 44 -13.40 -15.41 -26.03
CA GLY A 44 -12.67 -14.63 -25.04
C GLY A 44 -12.52 -13.14 -25.38
N HIS A 45 -13.22 -12.65 -26.39
CA HIS A 45 -13.27 -11.24 -26.72
C HIS A 45 -14.32 -10.49 -25.91
N VAL A 46 -14.05 -9.24 -25.55
CA VAL A 46 -15.02 -8.38 -24.87
C VAL A 46 -16.19 -8.10 -25.80
N ASN A 47 -17.37 -8.60 -25.43
CA ASN A 47 -18.59 -8.39 -26.19
C ASN A 47 -19.26 -7.09 -25.76
N ALA A 48 -19.22 -6.08 -26.64
CA ALA A 48 -19.82 -4.77 -26.38
C ALA A 48 -21.34 -4.88 -26.14
N ASP A 49 -22.01 -5.80 -26.81
CA ASP A 49 -23.48 -6.01 -26.67
C ASP A 49 -23.81 -6.59 -25.30
N GLN A 50 -23.02 -7.53 -24.79
CA GLN A 50 -23.15 -8.05 -23.42
C GLN A 50 -22.88 -6.97 -22.36
N LEU A 51 -21.91 -6.11 -22.59
CA LEU A 51 -21.62 -4.97 -21.73
C LEU A 51 -22.83 -4.00 -21.67
N PHE A 52 -23.51 -3.81 -22.81
CA PHE A 52 -24.74 -3.01 -22.90
C PHE A 52 -25.91 -3.68 -22.19
N LEU A 53 -26.07 -5.00 -22.33
CA LEU A 53 -27.13 -5.79 -21.66
C LEU A 53 -26.95 -5.82 -20.13
N LEU A 54 -25.73 -5.76 -19.63
CA LEU A 54 -25.41 -5.67 -18.19
C LEU A 54 -25.62 -4.27 -17.61
N GLY A 55 -26.15 -3.34 -18.37
CA GLY A 55 -26.46 -1.99 -17.93
C GLY A 55 -25.53 -0.91 -18.48
N GLY A 56 -24.67 -1.22 -19.45
CA GLY A 56 -23.81 -0.26 -20.15
C GLY A 56 -22.86 0.51 -19.23
N TYR A 57 -23.15 1.78 -18.95
CA TYR A 57 -22.33 2.65 -18.10
C TYR A 57 -22.01 2.10 -16.71
N PRO A 58 -22.94 1.51 -15.93
CA PRO A 58 -22.64 0.90 -14.64
C PRO A 58 -21.63 -0.24 -14.71
N ALA A 59 -21.71 -1.12 -15.72
CA ALA A 59 -20.77 -2.23 -15.87
C ALA A 59 -19.35 -1.73 -16.19
N VAL A 60 -19.22 -0.78 -17.11
CA VAL A 60 -17.94 -0.13 -17.43
C VAL A 60 -17.36 0.56 -16.19
N SER A 61 -18.19 1.31 -15.47
CA SER A 61 -17.77 2.01 -14.25
C SER A 61 -17.30 1.05 -13.16
N ALA A 62 -17.96 -0.11 -13.02
CA ALA A 62 -17.55 -1.14 -12.06
C ALA A 62 -16.19 -1.74 -12.43
N LEU A 63 -15.92 -2.04 -13.70
CA LEU A 63 -14.62 -2.54 -14.17
C LEU A 63 -13.50 -1.51 -13.96
N LEU A 64 -13.76 -0.24 -14.28
CA LEU A 64 -12.81 0.85 -14.03
C LEU A 64 -12.53 1.02 -12.53
N LEU A 65 -13.58 0.94 -11.69
CA LEU A 65 -13.43 0.99 -10.23
C LEU A 65 -12.61 -0.19 -9.71
N MET A 66 -12.80 -1.39 -10.25
CA MET A 66 -12.00 -2.57 -9.89
C MET A 66 -10.52 -2.37 -10.23
N GLY A 67 -10.21 -1.87 -11.43
CA GLY A 67 -8.83 -1.56 -11.83
C GLY A 67 -8.21 -0.48 -10.94
N TRP A 68 -8.95 0.58 -10.65
CA TRP A 68 -8.50 1.63 -9.75
C TRP A 68 -8.26 1.12 -8.32
N LEU A 69 -9.15 0.29 -7.78
CA LEU A 69 -9.02 -0.31 -6.45
C LEU A 69 -7.82 -1.26 -6.39
N LEU A 70 -7.56 -2.01 -7.47
CA LEU A 70 -6.40 -2.89 -7.57
C LEU A 70 -5.10 -2.10 -7.43
N GLY A 71 -4.94 -0.99 -8.13
CA GLY A 71 -3.77 -0.12 -8.03
C GLY A 71 -3.55 0.43 -6.61
N ARG A 72 -4.61 0.60 -5.83
CA ARG A 72 -4.58 1.08 -4.43
C ARG A 72 -4.51 -0.04 -3.40
N PHE A 73 -4.68 -1.29 -3.80
CA PHE A 73 -4.68 -2.41 -2.87
C PHE A 73 -3.38 -2.54 -2.06
N PRO A 74 -2.17 -2.33 -2.61
CA PRO A 74 -0.94 -2.36 -1.82
C PRO A 74 -0.90 -1.32 -0.69
N LEU A 75 -1.45 -0.11 -0.92
CA LEU A 75 -1.65 0.91 0.12
C LEU A 75 -2.58 0.38 1.21
N ILE A 76 -3.75 -0.12 0.84
CA ILE A 76 -4.77 -0.61 1.79
C ILE A 76 -4.20 -1.77 2.60
N ALA A 77 -3.56 -2.75 1.96
CA ALA A 77 -2.96 -3.91 2.61
C ALA A 77 -1.89 -3.49 3.63
N THR A 78 -1.03 -2.52 3.26
CA THR A 78 0.01 -1.98 4.14
C THR A 78 -0.59 -1.27 5.34
N LEU A 79 -1.58 -0.40 5.15
CA LEU A 79 -2.25 0.30 6.25
C LEU A 79 -2.94 -0.66 7.21
N VAL A 80 -3.67 -1.65 6.69
CA VAL A 80 -4.40 -2.64 7.52
C VAL A 80 -3.44 -3.49 8.34
N LEU A 81 -2.35 -3.97 7.74
CA LEU A 81 -1.38 -4.83 8.43
C LEU A 81 -0.56 -4.06 9.45
N MET A 82 -0.17 -2.83 9.14
CA MET A 82 0.71 -2.04 10.00
C MET A 82 -0.03 -1.14 10.99
N ALA A 83 -1.35 -1.04 10.94
CA ALA A 83 -2.14 -0.29 11.90
C ALA A 83 -1.82 -0.73 13.34
N GLY A 84 -1.47 0.23 14.20
CA GLY A 84 -1.10 -0.05 15.58
C GLY A 84 0.31 -0.64 15.75
N PHE A 85 1.20 -0.49 14.77
CA PHE A 85 2.52 -1.09 14.69
C PHE A 85 3.36 -0.94 15.98
N VAL A 86 3.50 0.27 16.51
CA VAL A 86 4.13 0.61 17.79
C VAL A 86 3.12 1.19 18.76
N SER A 87 2.14 1.94 18.26
CA SER A 87 1.18 2.70 19.04
C SER A 87 0.31 1.81 19.94
N HIS A 88 -0.02 0.60 19.50
CA HIS A 88 -0.76 -0.39 20.29
C HIS A 88 0.04 -0.88 21.51
N ASP A 89 1.31 -1.23 21.30
CA ASP A 89 2.20 -1.70 22.39
C ASP A 89 2.44 -0.57 23.41
N ARG A 90 2.55 0.69 22.93
CA ARG A 90 2.65 1.87 23.80
C ARG A 90 1.39 2.08 24.62
N ALA A 91 0.22 1.94 24.01
CA ALA A 91 -1.05 2.10 24.70
C ALA A 91 -1.25 1.06 25.80
N GLN A 92 -0.71 -0.16 25.62
CA GLN A 92 -0.77 -1.25 26.59
C GLN A 92 0.40 -1.24 27.61
N GLY A 93 1.32 -0.29 27.50
CA GLY A 93 2.47 -0.19 28.40
C GLY A 93 3.56 -1.26 28.18
N TYR A 94 3.50 -2.02 27.09
CA TYR A 94 4.51 -3.05 26.78
C TYR A 94 5.91 -2.48 26.53
N THR A 95 6.03 -1.20 26.22
CA THR A 95 7.33 -0.53 26.09
C THR A 95 8.16 -0.61 27.37
N ARG A 96 7.54 -0.68 28.55
CA ARG A 96 8.23 -0.85 29.84
C ARG A 96 8.91 -2.21 29.96
N LEU A 97 8.46 -3.23 29.24
CA LEU A 97 9.07 -4.56 29.25
C LEU A 97 10.45 -4.58 28.57
N PHE A 98 10.73 -3.66 27.68
CA PHE A 98 12.05 -3.54 27.05
C PHE A 98 13.12 -3.03 28.03
N ALA A 99 12.73 -2.24 29.04
CA ALA A 99 13.66 -1.80 30.08
C ALA A 99 14.17 -2.95 30.97
N VAL A 100 13.41 -4.06 31.02
CA VAL A 100 13.72 -5.23 31.88
C VAL A 100 14.39 -6.36 31.08
N ARG A 101 14.31 -6.35 29.74
CA ARG A 101 14.87 -7.40 28.88
C ARG A 101 16.02 -6.86 28.02
N PRO A 102 17.11 -7.62 27.82
CA PRO A 102 18.27 -7.21 27.02
C PRO A 102 17.98 -7.32 25.50
N THR A 103 16.82 -6.85 25.04
CA THR A 103 16.46 -6.84 23.61
C THR A 103 16.24 -5.42 23.15
N SER A 104 17.02 -4.99 22.16
CA SER A 104 16.84 -3.67 21.54
C SER A 104 15.44 -3.56 20.90
N PRO A 105 14.65 -2.53 21.24
CA PRO A 105 13.36 -2.25 20.61
C PRO A 105 13.47 -2.10 19.10
N LEU A 106 14.54 -1.50 18.60
CA LEU A 106 14.79 -1.38 17.17
C LEU A 106 14.84 -2.75 16.48
N ARG A 107 15.44 -3.76 17.11
CA ARG A 107 15.45 -5.14 16.59
C ARG A 107 14.04 -5.74 16.57
N VAL A 108 13.25 -5.52 17.61
CA VAL A 108 11.88 -6.06 17.71
C VAL A 108 10.99 -5.41 16.65
N TYR A 109 10.95 -4.09 16.62
CA TYR A 109 10.09 -3.36 15.68
C TYR A 109 10.61 -3.46 14.24
N GLY A 110 11.93 -3.48 14.01
CA GLY A 110 12.50 -3.72 12.69
C GLY A 110 12.13 -5.11 12.13
N THR A 111 12.21 -6.17 12.97
CA THR A 111 11.75 -7.50 12.56
C THR A 111 10.24 -7.52 12.29
N ARG A 112 9.44 -6.89 13.15
CA ARG A 112 7.98 -6.79 12.97
C ARG A 112 7.65 -6.06 11.67
N PHE A 113 8.33 -4.95 11.38
CA PHE A 113 8.18 -4.21 10.14
C PHE A 113 8.47 -5.10 8.93
N ALA A 114 9.65 -5.73 8.90
CA ALA A 114 10.06 -6.59 7.78
C ALA A 114 9.06 -7.73 7.52
N VAL A 115 8.53 -8.34 8.59
CA VAL A 115 7.53 -9.42 8.47
C VAL A 115 6.22 -8.88 7.90
N LEU A 116 5.70 -7.78 8.43
CA LEU A 116 4.41 -7.22 7.97
C LEU A 116 4.51 -6.65 6.56
N ALA A 117 5.61 -5.96 6.22
CA ALA A 117 5.91 -5.49 4.88
C ALA A 117 6.02 -6.65 3.89
N GLY A 118 6.73 -7.73 4.28
CA GLY A 118 6.85 -8.94 3.48
C GLY A 118 5.50 -9.63 3.24
N VAL A 119 4.63 -9.69 4.25
CA VAL A 119 3.26 -10.24 4.11
C VAL A 119 2.41 -9.36 3.19
N ALA A 120 2.44 -8.03 3.37
CA ALA A 120 1.72 -7.10 2.48
C ALA A 120 2.19 -7.27 1.03
N PHE A 121 3.51 -7.28 0.82
CA PHE A 121 4.09 -7.51 -0.49
C PHE A 121 3.65 -8.85 -1.09
N ALA A 122 3.75 -9.95 -0.34
CA ALA A 122 3.41 -11.29 -0.82
C ALA A 122 1.93 -11.41 -1.22
N ILE A 123 1.00 -10.87 -0.41
CA ILE A 123 -0.43 -10.88 -0.74
C ILE A 123 -0.68 -10.11 -2.04
N CYS A 124 -0.11 -8.91 -2.18
CA CYS A 124 -0.27 -8.10 -3.38
C CYS A 124 0.41 -8.71 -4.61
N ALA A 125 1.61 -9.31 -4.44
CA ALA A 125 2.36 -9.98 -5.49
C ALA A 125 1.67 -11.25 -6.02
N VAL A 126 0.75 -11.82 -5.27
CA VAL A 126 -0.13 -12.89 -5.76
C VAL A 126 -1.41 -12.31 -6.35
N LEU A 127 -2.06 -11.36 -5.66
CA LEU A 127 -3.35 -10.82 -6.09
C LEU A 127 -3.28 -10.09 -7.43
N MET A 128 -2.32 -9.16 -7.60
CA MET A 128 -2.28 -8.31 -8.80
C MET A 128 -1.96 -9.10 -10.07
N PRO A 129 -0.91 -9.96 -10.12
CA PRO A 129 -0.68 -10.80 -11.30
C PRO A 129 -1.83 -11.78 -11.58
N THR A 130 -2.49 -12.32 -10.54
CA THR A 130 -3.63 -13.21 -10.73
C THR A 130 -4.81 -12.45 -11.33
N PHE A 131 -5.05 -11.22 -10.90
CA PHE A 131 -6.06 -10.36 -11.51
C PHE A 131 -5.75 -10.07 -12.99
N ASP A 132 -4.48 -9.73 -13.31
CA ASP A 132 -4.06 -9.50 -14.70
C ASP A 132 -4.30 -10.73 -15.56
N LEU A 133 -3.92 -11.92 -15.07
CA LEU A 133 -4.16 -13.20 -15.77
C LEU A 133 -5.66 -13.46 -15.97
N ILE A 134 -6.50 -13.14 -14.99
CA ILE A 134 -7.95 -13.29 -15.11
C ILE A 134 -8.50 -12.28 -16.13
N MET A 135 -8.14 -11.01 -16.04
CA MET A 135 -8.77 -9.95 -16.84
C MET A 135 -8.16 -9.80 -18.24
N LEU A 136 -6.83 -9.88 -18.35
CA LEU A 136 -6.09 -9.61 -19.57
C LEU A 136 -5.59 -10.88 -20.28
N GLY A 137 -5.62 -12.02 -19.59
CA GLY A 137 -5.01 -13.27 -20.09
C GLY A 137 -3.48 -13.30 -20.01
N THR A 138 -2.85 -12.19 -19.66
CA THR A 138 -1.39 -12.04 -19.58
C THR A 138 -1.00 -11.26 -18.34
N TRP A 139 0.19 -11.53 -17.81
CA TRP A 139 0.72 -10.75 -16.70
C TRP A 139 1.35 -9.43 -17.18
N ALA A 140 1.04 -8.32 -16.50
CA ALA A 140 1.57 -7.00 -16.81
C ALA A 140 3.10 -6.85 -16.59
N GLY A 141 3.76 -7.88 -16.04
CA GLY A 141 5.21 -7.90 -15.91
C GLY A 141 5.76 -7.35 -14.58
N PRO A 142 7.09 -7.12 -14.51
CA PRO A 142 7.76 -6.77 -13.25
C PRO A 142 7.40 -5.38 -12.71
N ALA A 143 6.80 -4.49 -13.52
CA ALA A 143 6.33 -3.17 -13.08
C ALA A 143 5.34 -3.30 -11.92
N THR A 144 4.50 -4.34 -11.91
CA THR A 144 3.59 -4.68 -10.81
C THR A 144 4.33 -4.83 -9.48
N LEU A 145 5.44 -5.58 -9.46
CA LEU A 145 6.20 -5.83 -8.23
C LEU A 145 6.88 -4.55 -7.73
N VAL A 146 7.36 -3.72 -8.65
CA VAL A 146 7.96 -2.42 -8.32
C VAL A 146 6.93 -1.48 -7.73
N LEU A 147 5.73 -1.43 -8.30
CA LEU A 147 4.61 -0.64 -7.78
C LEU A 147 4.21 -1.08 -6.36
N ILE A 148 4.08 -2.39 -6.13
CA ILE A 148 3.78 -2.95 -4.81
C ILE A 148 4.85 -2.54 -3.79
N LEU A 149 6.13 -2.71 -4.15
CA LEU A 149 7.25 -2.38 -3.28
C LEU A 149 7.27 -0.88 -2.94
N ALA A 150 7.03 -0.02 -3.91
CA ALA A 150 6.94 1.43 -3.72
C ALA A 150 5.86 1.80 -2.68
N HIS A 151 4.66 1.26 -2.82
CA HIS A 151 3.57 1.49 -1.86
C HIS A 151 3.90 0.97 -0.45
N VAL A 152 4.43 -0.25 -0.35
CA VAL A 152 4.81 -0.85 0.94
C VAL A 152 5.88 -0.02 1.64
N LEU A 153 6.88 0.49 0.91
CA LEU A 153 7.94 1.32 1.49
C LEU A 153 7.42 2.68 1.97
N VAL A 154 6.65 3.39 1.14
CA VAL A 154 6.14 4.72 1.50
C VAL A 154 5.14 4.64 2.65
N PHE A 155 4.08 3.85 2.48
CA PHE A 155 3.01 3.81 3.48
C PHE A 155 3.39 3.00 4.71
N GLY A 156 4.24 1.98 4.56
CA GLY A 156 4.84 1.28 5.68
C GLY A 156 5.76 2.19 6.50
N GLY A 157 6.62 2.97 5.84
CA GLY A 157 7.47 3.97 6.48
C GLY A 157 6.65 5.06 7.18
N LEU A 158 5.59 5.54 6.52
CA LEU A 158 4.69 6.55 7.07
C LEU A 158 3.98 6.05 8.34
N VAL A 159 3.39 4.85 8.30
CA VAL A 159 2.75 4.25 9.47
C VAL A 159 3.78 3.98 10.57
N ALA A 160 4.97 3.49 10.24
CA ALA A 160 6.04 3.27 11.23
C ALA A 160 6.41 4.57 11.95
N LEU A 161 6.59 5.69 11.23
CA LEU A 161 6.85 6.99 11.82
C LEU A 161 5.68 7.48 12.69
N LEU A 162 4.47 7.48 12.14
CA LEU A 162 3.28 7.96 12.83
C LEU A 162 2.98 7.13 14.09
N SER A 163 3.22 5.81 14.07
CA SER A 163 2.96 4.95 15.22
C SER A 163 3.91 5.21 16.40
N VAL A 164 5.10 5.77 16.13
CA VAL A 164 5.99 6.27 17.19
C VAL A 164 5.50 7.62 17.72
N LEU A 165 4.87 8.46 16.90
CA LEU A 165 4.45 9.82 17.26
C LEU A 165 3.05 9.86 17.86
N THR A 166 2.10 9.12 17.30
CA THR A 166 0.66 9.23 17.59
C THR A 166 0.04 7.88 17.94
N ARG A 167 -1.25 7.90 18.38
CA ARG A 167 -2.04 6.67 18.59
C ARG A 167 -2.93 6.33 17.40
N ALA A 168 -3.19 7.29 16.51
CA ALA A 168 -4.07 7.15 15.35
C ALA A 168 -3.27 6.99 14.04
N ASP A 169 -2.17 6.23 14.08
CA ASP A 169 -1.17 6.08 13.04
C ASP A 169 -1.75 5.77 11.64
N ALA A 170 -2.52 4.69 11.51
CA ALA A 170 -3.09 4.28 10.24
C ALA A 170 -4.15 5.26 9.70
N TRP A 171 -4.94 5.86 10.59
CA TRP A 171 -5.94 6.86 10.20
C TRP A 171 -5.29 8.14 9.68
N ILE A 172 -4.24 8.62 10.35
CA ILE A 172 -3.50 9.80 9.91
C ILE A 172 -2.76 9.47 8.60
N ALA A 173 -2.18 8.28 8.46
CA ALA A 173 -1.55 7.85 7.21
C ALA A 173 -2.56 7.81 6.05
N LEU A 174 -3.77 7.32 6.28
CA LEU A 174 -4.85 7.31 5.30
C LEU A 174 -5.27 8.74 4.92
N LEU A 175 -5.45 9.62 5.89
CA LEU A 175 -5.79 11.02 5.64
C LEU A 175 -4.69 11.73 4.84
N LEU A 176 -3.41 11.48 5.14
CA LEU A 176 -2.29 12.03 4.38
C LEU A 176 -2.25 11.47 2.95
N ALA A 177 -2.59 10.19 2.75
CA ALA A 177 -2.69 9.61 1.42
C ALA A 177 -3.81 10.25 0.59
N ILE A 178 -4.99 10.45 1.20
CA ILE A 178 -6.12 11.15 0.57
C ILE A 178 -5.76 12.62 0.29
N ALA A 179 -5.14 13.31 1.23
CA ALA A 179 -4.70 14.70 1.04
C ALA A 179 -3.70 14.82 -0.11
N ALA A 180 -2.76 13.86 -0.23
CA ALA A 180 -1.80 13.83 -1.34
C ALA A 180 -2.48 13.62 -2.69
N LEU A 181 -3.49 12.73 -2.76
CA LEU A 181 -4.30 12.50 -3.96
C LEU A 181 -5.05 13.76 -4.38
N VAL A 182 -5.74 14.40 -3.43
CA VAL A 182 -6.49 15.64 -3.69
C VAL A 182 -5.55 16.77 -4.12
N TRP A 183 -4.41 16.90 -3.43
CA TRP A 183 -3.39 17.89 -3.77
C TRP A 183 -2.86 17.72 -5.19
N ASP A 184 -2.50 16.49 -5.56
CA ASP A 184 -2.00 16.20 -6.90
C ASP A 184 -3.06 16.47 -7.98
N GLY A 185 -4.31 16.06 -7.75
CA GLY A 185 -5.45 16.35 -8.62
C GLY A 185 -5.68 17.84 -8.83
N LEU A 186 -5.72 18.63 -7.75
CA LEU A 186 -5.92 20.08 -7.81
C LEU A 186 -4.76 20.81 -8.50
N ARG A 187 -3.53 20.30 -8.33
CA ARG A 187 -2.35 20.82 -9.01
C ARG A 187 -2.41 20.57 -10.52
N ASN A 188 -2.78 19.35 -10.93
CA ASN A 188 -2.82 18.96 -12.34
C ASN A 188 -3.94 19.67 -13.11
N THR A 189 -5.03 20.04 -12.43
CA THR A 189 -6.12 20.83 -13.03
C THR A 189 -5.83 22.33 -13.10
N GLY A 190 -4.71 22.80 -12.54
CA GLY A 190 -4.36 24.22 -12.51
C GLY A 190 -5.26 25.10 -11.64
N THR A 191 -6.15 24.49 -10.85
CA THR A 191 -7.10 25.21 -9.99
C THR A 191 -6.46 25.83 -8.75
N LEU A 192 -5.23 25.42 -8.40
CA LEU A 192 -4.48 25.93 -7.26
C LEU A 192 -3.39 26.90 -7.72
N ALA A 193 -3.63 28.20 -7.57
CA ALA A 193 -2.62 29.24 -7.69
C ALA A 193 -1.80 29.33 -6.39
N VAL A 194 -0.92 28.35 -6.16
CA VAL A 194 -0.06 28.34 -4.96
C VAL A 194 1.35 28.74 -5.32
N SER A 195 2.00 29.53 -4.45
CA SER A 195 3.40 29.93 -4.64
C SER A 195 4.34 28.74 -4.71
N PRO A 196 5.41 28.79 -5.52
CA PRO A 196 6.35 27.66 -5.68
C PRO A 196 6.88 27.11 -4.35
N GLY A 197 7.25 27.98 -3.40
CA GLY A 197 7.77 27.56 -2.10
C GLY A 197 6.77 26.78 -1.24
N VAL A 198 5.50 27.20 -1.22
CA VAL A 198 4.44 26.44 -0.53
C VAL A 198 4.22 25.08 -1.19
N ARG A 199 4.25 25.06 -2.53
CA ARG A 199 4.12 23.81 -3.29
C ARG A 199 5.21 22.80 -2.94
N ASP A 200 6.45 23.24 -2.81
CA ASP A 200 7.57 22.37 -2.52
C ASP A 200 7.54 21.85 -1.08
N VAL A 201 7.14 22.69 -0.12
CA VAL A 201 6.95 22.27 1.29
C VAL A 201 5.83 21.23 1.41
N VAL A 202 4.70 21.45 0.76
CA VAL A 202 3.58 20.51 0.78
C VAL A 202 3.96 19.20 0.11
N ALA A 203 4.66 19.25 -1.02
CA ALA A 203 5.15 18.05 -1.72
C ALA A 203 6.17 17.25 -0.90
N PHE A 204 6.93 17.89 -0.01
CA PHE A 204 7.85 17.22 0.90
C PHE A 204 7.14 16.53 2.07
N ILE A 205 6.08 17.13 2.60
CA ILE A 205 5.32 16.60 3.75
C ILE A 205 4.38 15.47 3.34
N LEU A 206 3.73 15.61 2.18
CA LEU A 206 2.78 14.62 1.68
C LEU A 206 3.50 13.44 1.03
N PRO A 207 2.91 12.22 1.06
CA PRO A 207 3.41 11.10 0.28
C PRO A 207 3.59 11.46 -1.19
N PRO A 208 4.64 10.97 -1.89
CA PRO A 208 5.00 11.38 -3.24
C PRO A 208 4.04 10.82 -4.30
N GLN A 209 2.80 11.31 -4.30
CA GLN A 209 1.70 10.79 -5.10
C GLN A 209 1.95 10.89 -6.60
N ALA A 210 2.55 12.00 -7.07
CA ALA A 210 2.87 12.17 -8.49
C ALA A 210 3.86 11.10 -9.00
N ALA A 211 4.85 10.73 -8.18
CA ALA A 211 5.80 9.67 -8.54
C ALA A 211 5.16 8.27 -8.46
N LEU A 212 4.29 8.04 -7.48
CA LEU A 212 3.49 6.81 -7.40
C LEU A 212 2.56 6.67 -8.60
N PHE A 213 1.93 7.76 -9.03
CA PHE A 213 1.05 7.77 -10.20
C PHE A 213 1.80 7.41 -11.49
N ARG A 214 3.04 7.92 -11.68
CA ARG A 214 3.89 7.51 -12.82
C ARG A 214 4.21 6.01 -12.82
N LEU A 215 4.38 5.40 -11.63
CA LEU A 215 4.56 3.95 -11.51
C LEU A 215 3.26 3.18 -11.82
N GLU A 216 2.11 3.70 -11.40
CA GLU A 216 0.80 3.13 -11.72
C GLU A 216 0.50 3.23 -13.22
N GLU A 217 0.83 4.34 -13.85
CA GLU A 217 0.68 4.54 -15.30
C GLU A 217 1.56 3.55 -16.08
N ALA A 218 2.82 3.38 -15.69
CA ALA A 218 3.72 2.41 -16.30
C ALA A 218 3.20 0.97 -16.17
N PHE A 219 2.59 0.63 -15.02
CA PHE A 219 1.90 -0.65 -14.82
C PHE A 219 0.68 -0.78 -15.75
N GLY A 220 -0.20 0.23 -15.80
CA GLY A 220 -1.44 0.19 -16.58
C GLY A 220 -1.22 0.22 -18.10
N THR A 221 -0.12 0.83 -18.57
CA THR A 221 0.20 0.98 -20.00
C THR A 221 1.28 0.02 -20.50
N LEU A 222 1.78 -0.87 -19.64
CA LEU A 222 2.89 -1.81 -19.94
C LEU A 222 4.17 -1.10 -20.41
N GLN A 223 4.39 0.13 -19.98
CA GLN A 223 5.58 0.90 -20.32
C GLN A 223 6.80 0.51 -19.46
N PRO A 224 8.01 0.88 -19.89
CA PRO A 224 9.21 0.70 -19.10
C PRO A 224 9.09 1.34 -17.71
N ILE A 225 9.65 0.68 -16.70
CA ILE A 225 9.61 1.16 -15.32
C ILE A 225 10.32 2.51 -15.21
N PRO A 226 9.67 3.57 -14.71
CA PRO A 226 10.30 4.87 -14.46
C PRO A 226 11.16 4.80 -13.19
N TRP A 227 12.40 4.34 -13.33
CA TRP A 227 13.33 4.10 -12.23
C TRP A 227 13.62 5.35 -11.40
N ASP A 228 13.60 6.53 -12.00
CA ASP A 228 13.73 7.83 -11.31
C ASP A 228 12.59 8.04 -10.31
N ALA A 229 11.35 7.77 -10.72
CA ALA A 229 10.19 7.82 -9.85
C ALA A 229 10.27 6.78 -8.73
N PHE A 230 10.66 5.54 -9.05
CA PHE A 230 10.83 4.49 -8.05
C PHE A 230 11.90 4.84 -7.01
N LEU A 231 13.08 5.31 -7.43
CA LEU A 231 14.16 5.68 -6.51
C LEU A 231 13.75 6.84 -5.60
N TYR A 232 13.01 7.82 -6.14
CA TYR A 232 12.47 8.91 -5.32
C TYR A 232 11.49 8.40 -4.26
N VAL A 233 10.53 7.56 -4.66
CA VAL A 233 9.53 6.95 -3.77
C VAL A 233 10.19 6.07 -2.72
N ALA A 234 11.12 5.20 -3.13
CA ALA A 234 11.86 4.32 -2.23
C ALA A 234 12.72 5.12 -1.23
N GLY A 235 13.42 6.16 -1.71
CA GLY A 235 14.21 7.07 -0.87
C GLY A 235 13.34 7.77 0.18
N TYR A 236 12.17 8.26 -0.21
CA TYR A 236 11.20 8.85 0.71
C TYR A 236 10.75 7.84 1.79
N GLY A 237 10.36 6.62 1.39
CA GLY A 237 9.97 5.57 2.33
C GLY A 237 11.09 5.18 3.31
N VAL A 238 12.31 5.03 2.81
CA VAL A 238 13.50 4.74 3.64
C VAL A 238 13.79 5.90 4.59
N MET A 239 13.70 7.15 4.13
CA MET A 239 13.86 8.33 4.99
C MET A 239 12.86 8.29 6.17
N LEU A 240 11.59 8.00 5.90
CA LEU A 240 10.58 7.89 6.95
C LEU A 240 10.92 6.77 7.96
N LEU A 241 11.43 5.62 7.50
CA LEU A 241 11.86 4.53 8.36
C LEU A 241 13.05 4.91 9.23
N VAL A 242 14.03 5.62 8.68
CA VAL A 242 15.19 6.13 9.44
C VAL A 242 14.75 7.12 10.51
N VAL A 243 13.86 8.07 10.15
CA VAL A 243 13.30 9.03 11.12
C VAL A 243 12.50 8.32 12.20
N ALA A 244 11.70 7.31 11.85
CA ALA A 244 10.97 6.48 12.81
C ALA A 244 11.91 5.75 13.77
N ALA A 245 13.00 5.16 13.27
CA ALA A 245 14.01 4.48 14.07
C ALA A 245 14.72 5.44 15.04
N LEU A 246 15.11 6.63 14.57
CA LEU A 246 15.71 7.68 15.40
C LEU A 246 14.74 8.20 16.47
N ALA A 247 13.48 8.41 16.11
CA ALA A 247 12.45 8.84 17.05
C ALA A 247 12.18 7.77 18.12
N LEU A 248 12.20 6.50 17.74
CA LEU A 248 12.07 5.38 18.66
C LEU A 248 13.25 5.34 19.63
N TYR A 249 14.49 5.45 19.12
CA TYR A 249 15.71 5.45 19.92
C TYR A 249 15.74 6.59 20.96
N ARG A 250 15.37 7.82 20.57
CA ARG A 250 15.34 8.97 21.47
C ARG A 250 14.29 8.89 22.59
N ARG A 251 13.22 8.13 22.39
CA ARG A 251 12.15 7.99 23.40
C ARG A 251 12.42 6.90 24.44
N GLU A 252 13.48 6.12 24.25
CA GLU A 252 13.86 5.03 25.16
C GLU A 252 14.94 5.44 26.16
N ILE A 253 15.56 6.60 25.93
CA ILE A 253 16.51 7.23 26.84
C ILE A 253 15.75 8.24 27.72
#